data_90841352a29eb30e94ff1fcfeec9c531
#
_entry.id   90841352a29eb30e94ff1fcfeec9c531
#
_cell.length_a   1.000
_cell.length_b   1.000
_cell.length_c   1.000
_cell.angle_alpha   90.00
_cell.angle_beta   90.00
_cell.angle_gamma   90.00
#
_symmetry.space_group_name_H-M   'P 1'
#
loop_
_entity.id
_entity.type
_entity.pdbx_description
1 polymer ?
#
loop_
_entity_poly.entity_id
_entity_poly.type
_entity_poly.pdbx_seq_one_letter_code
_entity_poly.pdbx_strand_id
1 'polypeptide(L)'
;VGNNDYEVKQHKLYSIFKAHGVITLRNESVPFSYNGHTIAIAGVDDIRMEMDHYEEAIKELDKSQLNILVCHNPEIHEQINEGDGIDVIFSGHTHGGQIRFGKFGPYELGKTGIVKNAAYLISNGYGTTKVPLRLGAEPETHIVTLCGPE
;
A
#
# COMPACT_ATOMS: atom_id res chain seq x y z
N VAL A 1 1.59 6.91 3.53
CA VAL A 1 2.00 6.91 4.95
C VAL A 1 1.23 5.85 5.72
N GLY A 2 1.76 5.42 6.88
CA GLY A 2 1.12 4.45 7.76
C GLY A 2 0.92 5.02 9.16
N ASN A 3 0.20 4.28 10.00
CA ASN A 3 -0.17 4.72 11.34
C ASN A 3 1.04 5.11 12.22
N ASN A 4 2.17 4.43 12.11
CA ASN A 4 3.37 4.76 12.90
C ASN A 4 4.01 6.09 12.49
N ASP A 5 3.78 6.57 11.26
CA ASP A 5 4.27 7.88 10.82
C ASP A 5 3.57 9.02 11.56
N TYR A 6 2.42 8.77 12.15
CA TYR A 6 1.69 9.73 12.98
C TYR A 6 2.24 9.85 14.40
N GLU A 7 3.07 8.92 14.85
CA GLU A 7 3.74 8.96 16.16
C GLU A 7 4.93 9.93 16.18
N VAL A 8 5.39 10.38 15.00
CA VAL A 8 6.52 11.31 14.86
C VAL A 8 6.07 12.71 14.40
N LYS A 9 6.98 13.68 14.45
CA LYS A 9 6.71 15.02 13.92
C LYS A 9 6.68 14.97 12.39
N GLN A 10 5.51 14.78 11.82
CA GLN A 10 5.29 14.58 10.39
C GLN A 10 5.97 15.63 9.50
N HIS A 11 5.93 16.94 9.89
CA HIS A 11 6.59 18.00 9.13
C HIS A 11 8.10 17.78 8.97
N LYS A 12 8.77 17.19 9.98
CA LYS A 12 10.18 16.84 9.88
C LYS A 12 10.39 15.62 8.98
N LEU A 13 9.55 14.60 9.12
CA LEU A 13 9.58 13.40 8.28
C LEU A 13 9.44 13.75 6.79
N TYR A 14 8.43 14.53 6.44
CA TYR A 14 8.19 14.95 5.06
C TYR A 14 9.27 15.89 4.52
N SER A 15 9.86 16.73 5.37
CA SER A 15 11.00 17.54 4.97
C SER A 15 12.22 16.68 4.60
N ILE A 16 12.46 15.61 5.35
CA ILE A 16 13.54 14.64 5.05
C ILE A 16 13.24 13.92 3.75
N PHE A 17 12.04 13.39 3.57
CA PHE A 17 11.62 12.71 2.34
C PHE A 17 11.81 13.62 1.13
N LYS A 18 11.31 14.83 1.18
CA LYS A 18 11.44 15.82 0.11
C LYS A 18 12.90 16.15 -0.20
N ALA A 19 13.74 16.32 0.82
CA ALA A 19 15.17 16.60 0.66
C ALA A 19 15.93 15.46 -0.04
N HIS A 20 15.41 14.23 0.04
CA HIS A 20 15.98 13.04 -0.61
C HIS A 20 15.23 12.62 -1.88
N GLY A 21 14.37 13.48 -2.44
CA GLY A 21 13.64 13.21 -3.67
C GLY A 21 12.53 12.17 -3.54
N VAL A 22 12.10 11.85 -2.31
CA VAL A 22 10.99 10.94 -2.07
C VAL A 22 9.67 11.71 -2.18
N ILE A 23 8.78 11.25 -3.07
CA ILE A 23 7.42 11.76 -3.20
C ILE A 23 6.54 11.06 -2.18
N THR A 24 5.88 11.84 -1.32
CA THR A 24 4.95 11.31 -0.32
C THR A 24 3.53 11.57 -0.80
N LEU A 25 2.81 10.52 -1.14
CA LEU A 25 1.42 10.61 -1.57
C LEU A 25 0.48 10.52 -0.36
N ARG A 26 -0.44 11.47 -0.27
CA ARG A 26 -1.47 11.53 0.78
C ARG A 26 -2.81 11.88 0.16
N ASN A 27 -3.59 10.85 -0.20
CA ASN A 27 -4.87 10.98 -0.88
C ASN A 27 -4.74 11.70 -2.24
N GLU A 28 -3.69 11.35 -2.96
CA GLU A 28 -3.37 11.94 -4.25
C GLU A 28 -2.71 10.91 -5.16
N SER A 29 -2.69 11.17 -6.45
CA SER A 29 -2.01 10.35 -7.43
C SER A 29 -0.98 11.16 -8.23
N VAL A 30 0.03 10.45 -8.74
CA VAL A 30 1.04 11.03 -9.64
C VAL A 30 1.24 10.11 -10.84
N PRO A 31 1.38 10.68 -12.05
CA PRO A 31 1.78 9.92 -13.22
C PRO A 31 3.29 9.65 -13.17
N PHE A 32 3.67 8.47 -13.61
CA PHE A 32 5.06 8.07 -13.81
C PHE A 32 5.23 7.53 -15.23
N SER A 33 6.14 8.11 -16.00
CA SER A 33 6.40 7.68 -17.37
C SER A 33 7.63 6.77 -17.44
N TYR A 34 7.46 5.60 -18.06
CA TYR A 34 8.51 4.64 -18.28
C TYR A 34 8.40 4.02 -19.67
N ASN A 35 9.45 4.10 -20.47
CA ASN A 35 9.52 3.55 -21.84
C ASN A 35 8.33 3.93 -22.72
N GLY A 36 7.85 5.17 -22.63
CA GLY A 36 6.73 5.67 -23.44
C GLY A 36 5.35 5.27 -22.92
N HIS A 37 5.27 4.53 -21.83
CA HIS A 37 4.03 4.21 -21.14
C HIS A 37 3.85 5.09 -19.91
N THR A 38 2.63 5.45 -19.60
CA THR A 38 2.28 6.14 -18.35
C THR A 38 1.67 5.15 -17.39
N ILE A 39 2.16 5.18 -16.16
CA ILE A 39 1.64 4.43 -15.03
C ILE A 39 1.22 5.48 -14.00
N ALA A 40 0.06 5.38 -13.41
CA ALA A 40 -0.31 6.24 -12.29
C ALA A 40 -0.14 5.50 -10.97
N ILE A 41 0.37 6.21 -9.96
CA ILE A 41 0.50 5.70 -8.60
C ILE A 41 -0.36 6.59 -7.71
N ALA A 42 -1.41 6.01 -7.14
CA ALA A 42 -2.27 6.64 -6.13
C ALA A 42 -1.84 6.19 -4.74
N GLY A 43 -1.73 7.13 -3.82
CA GLY A 43 -1.43 6.86 -2.42
C GLY A 43 -2.56 7.32 -1.51
N VAL A 44 -3.13 6.41 -0.73
CA VAL A 44 -4.14 6.73 0.29
C VAL A 44 -3.45 6.85 1.65
N ASP A 45 -3.87 7.83 2.44
CA ASP A 45 -3.39 8.02 3.79
C ASP A 45 -3.94 6.95 4.75
N ASP A 46 -3.59 7.00 6.01
CA ASP A 46 -3.85 5.91 6.95
C ASP A 46 -5.32 5.85 7.38
N ILE A 47 -5.96 4.70 7.17
CA ILE A 47 -7.37 4.43 7.50
C ILE A 47 -7.59 4.45 9.02
N ARG A 48 -6.65 3.91 9.82
CA ARG A 48 -6.80 3.83 11.28
C ARG A 48 -6.67 5.17 11.97
N MET A 49 -6.07 6.14 11.27
CA MET A 49 -5.99 7.53 11.72
C MET A 49 -7.16 8.36 11.20
N GLU A 50 -8.11 7.75 10.47
CA GLU A 50 -9.26 8.43 9.86
C GLU A 50 -8.84 9.58 8.92
N MET A 51 -7.71 9.39 8.22
CA MET A 51 -7.12 10.39 7.32
C MET A 51 -7.22 9.99 5.86
N ASP A 52 -7.82 8.85 5.57
CA ASP A 52 -8.03 8.32 4.24
C ASP A 52 -9.14 9.08 3.51
N HIS A 53 -8.82 9.55 2.32
CA HIS A 53 -9.76 10.12 1.36
C HIS A 53 -9.58 9.41 0.02
N TYR A 54 -10.12 8.20 -0.07
CA TYR A 54 -9.92 7.31 -1.21
C TYR A 54 -10.34 7.94 -2.53
N GLU A 55 -11.54 8.54 -2.58
CA GLU A 55 -12.06 9.18 -3.78
C GLU A 55 -11.15 10.33 -4.28
N GLU A 56 -10.52 11.07 -3.38
CA GLU A 56 -9.56 12.11 -3.73
C GLU A 56 -8.29 11.50 -4.35
N ALA A 57 -7.82 10.37 -3.81
CA ALA A 57 -6.62 9.71 -4.30
C ALA A 57 -6.76 9.22 -5.74
N ILE A 58 -7.96 8.80 -6.14
CA ILE A 58 -8.20 8.16 -7.43
C ILE A 58 -8.84 9.08 -8.48
N LYS A 59 -9.28 10.27 -8.12
CA LYS A 59 -10.09 11.15 -8.99
C LYS A 59 -9.42 11.55 -10.31
N GLU A 60 -8.08 11.62 -10.33
CA GLU A 60 -7.28 12.03 -11.49
C GLU A 60 -6.74 10.81 -12.29
N LEU A 61 -7.12 9.58 -11.92
CA LEU A 61 -6.64 8.39 -12.61
C LEU A 61 -7.26 8.26 -14.00
N ASP A 62 -6.43 8.03 -14.99
CA ASP A 62 -6.86 7.64 -16.33
C ASP A 62 -7.04 6.13 -16.39
N LYS A 63 -8.28 5.67 -16.51
CA LYS A 63 -8.64 4.24 -16.55
C LYS A 63 -8.11 3.48 -17.78
N SER A 64 -7.54 4.18 -18.75
CA SER A 64 -6.87 3.56 -19.91
C SER A 64 -5.39 3.23 -19.64
N GLN A 65 -4.87 3.63 -18.49
CA GLN A 65 -3.48 3.43 -18.07
C GLN A 65 -3.40 2.41 -16.95
N LEU A 66 -2.19 1.92 -16.68
CA LEU A 66 -1.94 1.08 -15.52
C LEU A 66 -1.98 1.93 -14.23
N ASN A 67 -2.89 1.62 -13.34
CA ASN A 67 -3.11 2.34 -12.10
C ASN A 67 -2.76 1.48 -10.89
N ILE A 68 -1.81 1.95 -10.10
CA ILE A 68 -1.33 1.28 -8.89
C ILE A 68 -1.84 2.05 -7.67
N LEU A 69 -2.54 1.37 -6.78
CA LEU A 69 -2.95 1.91 -5.49
C LEU A 69 -2.01 1.43 -4.39
N VAL A 70 -1.51 2.36 -3.59
CA VAL A 70 -0.68 2.07 -2.42
C VAL A 70 -1.40 2.59 -1.17
N CYS A 71 -1.75 1.69 -0.28
CA CYS A 71 -2.33 2.02 1.01
C CYS A 71 -1.71 1.14 2.10
N HIS A 72 -1.29 1.74 3.21
CA HIS A 72 -0.70 1.00 4.31
C HIS A 72 -1.62 -0.10 4.84
N ASN A 73 -2.92 0.20 4.98
CA ASN A 73 -3.92 -0.69 5.54
C ASN A 73 -4.64 -1.50 4.44
N PRO A 74 -4.71 -2.83 4.56
CA PRO A 74 -5.44 -3.66 3.59
C PRO A 74 -6.96 -3.48 3.64
N GLU A 75 -7.51 -2.86 4.68
CA GLU A 75 -8.92 -2.48 4.80
C GLU A 75 -9.39 -1.56 3.65
N ILE A 76 -8.46 -0.95 2.90
CA ILE A 76 -8.77 -0.18 1.68
C ILE A 76 -9.56 -0.99 0.66
N HIS A 77 -9.43 -2.32 0.66
CA HIS A 77 -10.17 -3.21 -0.25
C HIS A 77 -11.69 -3.06 -0.13
N GLU A 78 -12.20 -2.62 1.03
CA GLU A 78 -13.63 -2.40 1.27
C GLU A 78 -14.17 -1.16 0.57
N GLN A 79 -13.30 -0.19 0.25
CA GLN A 79 -13.66 1.06 -0.41
C GLN A 79 -13.62 0.97 -1.94
N ILE A 80 -12.90 -0.02 -2.49
CA ILE A 80 -12.69 -0.17 -3.93
C ILE A 80 -13.95 -0.69 -4.62
N ASN A 81 -14.28 -0.11 -5.79
CA ASN A 81 -15.34 -0.56 -6.67
C ASN A 81 -14.77 -1.01 -8.03
N GLU A 82 -15.51 -1.87 -8.75
CA GLU A 82 -15.08 -2.42 -10.04
C GLU A 82 -14.82 -1.35 -11.12
N GLY A 83 -15.48 -0.21 -11.02
CA GLY A 83 -15.37 0.89 -11.97
C GLY A 83 -14.24 1.89 -11.68
N ASP A 84 -13.47 1.74 -10.60
CA ASP A 84 -12.50 2.74 -10.16
C ASP A 84 -11.24 2.77 -11.04
N GLY A 85 -10.98 1.70 -11.79
CA GLY A 85 -9.86 1.62 -12.73
C GLY A 85 -8.53 1.34 -12.03
N ILE A 86 -8.56 0.69 -10.88
CA ILE A 86 -7.38 0.20 -10.17
C ILE A 86 -6.99 -1.18 -10.72
N ASP A 87 -5.73 -1.37 -11.06
CA ASP A 87 -5.21 -2.63 -11.59
C ASP A 87 -4.42 -3.41 -10.54
N VAL A 88 -3.65 -2.70 -9.70
CA VAL A 88 -2.79 -3.32 -8.70
C VAL A 88 -2.87 -2.58 -7.37
N ILE A 89 -2.89 -3.31 -6.27
CA ILE A 89 -2.96 -2.77 -4.91
C ILE A 89 -1.82 -3.33 -4.07
N PHE A 90 -1.09 -2.44 -3.41
CA PHE A 90 -0.05 -2.80 -2.44
C PHE A 90 -0.43 -2.34 -1.05
N SER A 91 -0.43 -3.28 -0.09
CA SER A 91 -0.69 -3.02 1.33
C SER A 91 0.26 -3.78 2.24
N GLY A 92 0.33 -3.35 3.48
CA GLY A 92 1.14 -3.97 4.53
C GLY A 92 0.42 -3.99 5.87
N HIS A 93 0.92 -3.26 6.87
CA HIS A 93 0.35 -3.01 8.19
C HIS A 93 0.25 -4.23 9.11
N THR A 94 -0.22 -5.35 8.62
CA THR A 94 -0.61 -6.52 9.45
C THR A 94 0.57 -7.24 10.08
N HIS A 95 1.79 -7.04 9.55
CA HIS A 95 2.99 -7.81 9.90
C HIS A 95 2.79 -9.34 9.84
N GLY A 96 1.73 -9.81 9.15
CA GLY A 96 1.28 -11.20 9.20
C GLY A 96 0.89 -11.69 10.59
N GLY A 97 0.55 -10.75 11.50
CA GLY A 97 0.32 -11.01 12.92
C GLY A 97 1.59 -11.12 13.77
N GLN A 98 2.78 -10.98 13.17
CA GLN A 98 4.12 -10.95 13.77
C GLN A 98 4.45 -12.14 14.67
N ILE A 99 3.59 -12.48 15.65
CA ILE A 99 3.70 -13.65 16.54
C ILE A 99 2.47 -14.53 16.33
N ARG A 100 2.69 -15.74 15.82
CA ARG A 100 1.66 -16.70 15.45
C ARG A 100 2.01 -18.11 15.94
N PHE A 101 0.99 -18.91 16.22
CA PHE A 101 1.12 -20.33 16.48
C PHE A 101 0.37 -21.13 15.39
N GLY A 102 1.10 -21.55 14.36
CA GLY A 102 0.53 -22.13 13.16
C GLY A 102 -0.42 -21.14 12.45
N LYS A 103 -1.66 -21.54 12.26
CA LYS A 103 -2.69 -20.70 11.64
C LYS A 103 -3.30 -19.62 12.57
N PHE A 104 -3.03 -19.67 13.87
CA PHE A 104 -3.59 -18.74 14.84
C PHE A 104 -2.66 -17.53 15.01
N GLY A 105 -3.22 -16.32 14.86
CA GLY A 105 -2.52 -15.04 15.02
C GLY A 105 -3.51 -13.88 14.99
N PRO A 106 -3.09 -12.67 15.42
CA PRO A 106 -3.98 -11.49 15.50
C PRO A 106 -4.40 -10.97 14.12
N TYR A 107 -3.61 -11.25 13.09
CA TYR A 107 -3.89 -10.88 11.70
C TYR A 107 -3.61 -12.07 10.78
N GLU A 108 -4.12 -12.02 9.55
CA GLU A 108 -3.75 -12.98 8.50
C GLU A 108 -2.31 -12.77 8.05
N LEU A 109 -1.71 -13.84 7.52
CA LEU A 109 -0.43 -13.75 6.81
C LEU A 109 -0.59 -12.93 5.53
N GLY A 110 0.51 -12.35 5.08
CA GLY A 110 0.59 -11.71 3.78
C GLY A 110 0.13 -12.65 2.68
N LYS A 111 -0.56 -12.10 1.70
CA LYS A 111 -1.17 -12.87 0.62
C LYS A 111 -1.33 -12.03 -0.65
N THR A 112 -1.50 -12.72 -1.75
CA THR A 112 -1.90 -12.14 -3.04
C THR A 112 -3.28 -12.63 -3.42
N GLY A 113 -3.97 -11.89 -4.27
CA GLY A 113 -5.28 -12.28 -4.78
C GLY A 113 -5.85 -11.23 -5.73
N ILE A 114 -7.15 -11.31 -5.95
CA ILE A 114 -7.90 -10.35 -6.77
C ILE A 114 -9.07 -9.84 -5.94
N VAL A 115 -9.29 -8.53 -5.97
CA VAL A 115 -10.45 -7.85 -5.41
C VAL A 115 -10.98 -6.85 -6.42
N LYS A 116 -12.28 -6.90 -6.76
CA LYS A 116 -12.92 -5.98 -7.72
C LYS A 116 -12.12 -5.79 -9.02
N ASN A 117 -11.61 -6.88 -9.58
CA ASN A 117 -10.75 -6.95 -10.76
C ASN A 117 -9.30 -6.42 -10.59
N ALA A 118 -8.94 -5.85 -9.46
CA ALA A 118 -7.58 -5.44 -9.15
C ALA A 118 -6.78 -6.60 -8.52
N ALA A 119 -5.55 -6.82 -8.98
CA ALA A 119 -4.61 -7.71 -8.31
C ALA A 119 -4.11 -7.05 -7.01
N TYR A 120 -3.99 -7.79 -5.93
CA TYR A 120 -3.44 -7.23 -4.69
C TYR A 120 -2.31 -8.06 -4.10
N LEU A 121 -1.43 -7.36 -3.40
CA LEU A 121 -0.39 -7.92 -2.53
C LEU A 121 -0.50 -7.27 -1.15
N ILE A 122 -0.73 -8.09 -0.12
CA ILE A 122 -0.58 -7.71 1.29
C ILE A 122 0.71 -8.33 1.79
N SER A 123 1.66 -7.49 2.23
CA SER A 123 2.97 -7.93 2.72
C SER A 123 3.00 -8.07 4.23
N ASN A 124 3.69 -9.12 4.74
CA ASN A 124 4.08 -9.17 6.15
C ASN A 124 5.11 -8.09 6.51
N GLY A 125 5.79 -7.54 5.50
CA GLY A 125 6.88 -6.58 5.70
C GLY A 125 8.11 -7.19 6.38
N TYR A 126 9.16 -6.38 6.47
CA TYR A 126 10.42 -6.79 7.09
C TYR A 126 10.49 -6.40 8.57
N GLY A 127 9.92 -5.24 8.94
CA GLY A 127 9.96 -4.67 10.28
C GLY A 127 9.17 -5.44 11.33
N THR A 128 9.30 -4.98 12.56
CA THR A 128 8.53 -5.46 13.72
C THR A 128 7.89 -4.28 14.43
N THR A 129 6.86 -4.53 15.22
CA THR A 129 6.24 -3.53 16.09
C THR A 129 6.26 -3.99 17.54
N LYS A 130 6.45 -3.07 18.50
CA LYS A 130 6.51 -3.27 19.94
C LYS A 130 7.66 -4.16 20.43
N VAL A 131 7.79 -5.38 19.93
CA VAL A 131 8.88 -6.32 20.29
C VAL A 131 9.67 -6.70 19.05
N PRO A 132 11.02 -6.73 19.09
CA PRO A 132 11.86 -7.06 17.94
C PRO A 132 11.94 -8.58 17.71
N LEU A 133 10.79 -9.23 17.60
CA LEU A 133 10.66 -10.68 17.45
C LEU A 133 9.52 -11.01 16.47
N ARG A 134 9.77 -12.00 15.62
CA ARG A 134 8.75 -12.66 14.79
C ARG A 134 8.70 -14.15 15.11
N LEU A 135 7.51 -14.71 15.10
CA LEU A 135 7.26 -16.15 15.23
C LEU A 135 6.09 -16.54 14.33
N GLY A 136 6.33 -17.43 13.37
CA GLY A 136 5.29 -17.93 12.46
C GLY A 136 4.77 -16.91 11.44
N ALA A 137 5.35 -15.71 11.40
CA ALA A 137 5.16 -14.71 10.35
C ALA A 137 6.54 -14.18 9.95
N GLU A 138 7.16 -14.80 8.96
CA GLU A 138 8.52 -14.47 8.52
C GLU A 138 8.57 -13.05 7.93
N PRO A 139 9.71 -12.33 8.08
CA PRO A 139 9.92 -11.08 7.40
C PRO A 139 10.03 -11.32 5.90
N GLU A 140 9.48 -10.42 5.10
CA GLU A 140 9.53 -10.55 3.65
C GLU A 140 9.68 -9.20 2.95
N THR A 141 10.23 -9.28 1.76
CA THR A 141 10.25 -8.22 0.76
C THR A 141 9.85 -8.81 -0.58
N HIS A 142 9.33 -7.98 -1.49
CA HIS A 142 8.79 -8.45 -2.76
C HIS A 142 9.47 -7.76 -3.94
N ILE A 143 9.68 -8.50 -5.01
CA ILE A 143 9.95 -7.98 -6.34
C ILE A 143 8.72 -8.29 -7.19
N VAL A 144 8.07 -7.26 -7.69
CA VAL A 144 6.86 -7.38 -8.51
C VAL A 144 7.20 -6.98 -9.94
N THR A 145 6.92 -7.87 -10.89
CA THR A 145 7.04 -7.59 -12.32
C THR A 145 5.64 -7.34 -12.88
N LEU A 146 5.45 -6.17 -13.49
CA LEU A 146 4.23 -5.82 -14.19
C LEU A 146 4.41 -6.15 -15.66
N CYS A 147 3.54 -7.00 -16.20
CA CYS A 147 3.54 -7.40 -17.60
C CYS A 147 2.29 -6.84 -18.27
N GLY A 148 2.44 -6.35 -19.49
CA GLY A 148 1.29 -6.00 -20.33
C GLY A 148 0.54 -7.26 -20.79
N PRO A 149 -0.67 -7.11 -21.31
CA PRO A 149 -1.39 -8.21 -21.96
C PRO A 149 -0.58 -8.75 -23.15
N GLU A 150 -0.62 -10.07 -23.32
CA GLU A 150 -0.02 -10.74 -24.49
C GLU A 150 -0.83 -10.46 -25.76
#